data_47b7be5bec01618424190d6ae39ef69f
#
_entry.id   47b7be5bec01618424190d6ae39ef69f
#
_cell.length_a   1.000
_cell.length_b   1.000
_cell.length_c   1.000
_cell.angle_alpha   90.00
_cell.angle_beta   90.00
_cell.angle_gamma   90.00
#
_symmetry.space_group_name_H-M   'P 1'
#
loop_
_entity.id
_entity.type
_entity.pdbx_description
1 polymer ?
#
loop_
_entity_poly.entity_id
_entity_poly.type
_entity_poly.pdbx_seq_one_letter_code
_entity_poly.pdbx_strand_id
1 'polypeptide(L)'
;MRIEYSSRPKLYTRIIIPSKSGSAFQYRSTTCLHHSQKPTWVSSLDLGAKMDPAIKSELEKYGDDVLFRAVTNHTQSTWARTFHSSPELFIQPQSIAEVEKVVNLARRCRRRITTVGCGHSPSNITCTSSWLINLDNFNKILSADRETGVVVMQSGIRLYSVGEQLDAVGLAMPNLGSINHQSIAGAISTGTHGSTLRHGILSSSILELKITLSNGKTETCSPDQNEELFRASLISLGAIGIITEITFQAVPAFTLSWEQTVDTDLRMMNNWDKTLWTQTEFVRVWWFPYTRRAVVWAAEKTDLAPMPPPKSYYDAWLGYHVYHNLLALGHYVPSILPWVEWFVFGMQYGFANGSKSSAIQPSRQALLMNCLYSQFVNEWAIPISKGPEALKRLSSWLNHLTPDDPDYVAHGIPYSAEGLYVHAPVEVRVTETSNSLTPRPHLDPTCTEEATLYLNATLYRPYDMDPPCHARYYQGFEFLMRELGGRPHWAKNFETTGEDIEAMYGENLENWRRIRNDADPEGMFVGEWHRRFILGNGPRLALEEVETGRKKFRKGGVLVEGVVGGFKDEEDEGEGSESGESFDMLRASEMK
;
A
#
# COMPACT_ATOMS: atom_id res chain seq x y z
N MET A 1 -50.38 8.50 -28.71
CA MET A 1 -49.30 9.38 -28.27
C MET A 1 -48.38 8.55 -27.36
N ARG A 2 -47.32 7.95 -27.90
CA ARG A 2 -46.35 7.13 -27.18
C ARG A 2 -45.25 8.05 -26.68
N ILE A 3 -44.93 7.97 -25.39
CA ILE A 3 -43.75 8.61 -24.81
C ILE A 3 -42.82 7.47 -24.39
N GLU A 4 -41.66 7.43 -25.01
CA GLU A 4 -40.55 6.52 -24.65
C GLU A 4 -39.84 7.05 -23.41
N TYR A 5 -39.71 6.19 -22.41
CA TYR A 5 -38.92 6.46 -21.21
C TYR A 5 -37.52 5.87 -21.35
N SER A 6 -36.55 6.77 -21.34
CA SER A 6 -35.12 6.46 -21.20
C SER A 6 -34.82 5.86 -19.82
N SER A 7 -34.16 4.71 -19.81
CA SER A 7 -33.79 3.97 -18.61
C SER A 7 -32.53 4.58 -17.93
N ARG A 8 -32.74 5.16 -16.76
CA ARG A 8 -31.66 5.42 -15.79
C ARG A 8 -31.53 4.24 -14.80
N PRO A 9 -30.34 3.84 -14.34
CA PRO A 9 -30.19 2.75 -13.38
C PRO A 9 -30.73 3.16 -12.01
N LYS A 10 -31.59 2.31 -11.45
CA LYS A 10 -32.17 2.47 -10.12
C LYS A 10 -31.15 2.13 -9.04
N LEU A 11 -30.85 3.10 -8.17
CA LEU A 11 -30.25 2.86 -6.85
C LEU A 11 -31.21 2.03 -6.00
N TYR A 12 -30.84 0.80 -5.68
CA TYR A 12 -31.55 0.00 -4.68
C TYR A 12 -30.99 0.29 -3.30
N THR A 13 -31.71 1.08 -2.53
CA THR A 13 -31.54 1.18 -1.08
C THR A 13 -32.20 -0.06 -0.45
N ARG A 14 -31.42 -1.03 0.00
CA ARG A 14 -31.92 -2.11 0.84
C ARG A 14 -32.02 -1.63 2.28
N ILE A 15 -33.23 -1.44 2.76
CA ILE A 15 -33.54 -1.32 4.19
C ILE A 15 -33.41 -2.72 4.78
N ILE A 16 -32.43 -2.92 5.69
CA ILE A 16 -32.27 -4.16 6.45
C ILE A 16 -32.89 -3.93 7.83
N ILE A 17 -33.98 -4.65 8.10
CA ILE A 17 -34.60 -4.74 9.41
C ILE A 17 -33.71 -5.64 10.30
N PRO A 18 -33.34 -5.23 11.54
CA PRO A 18 -32.51 -6.07 12.41
C PRO A 18 -33.33 -7.21 12.98
N SER A 19 -32.92 -8.47 12.75
CA SER A 19 -33.43 -9.63 13.48
C SER A 19 -32.81 -9.65 14.90
N LYS A 20 -33.64 -9.82 15.89
CA LYS A 20 -33.26 -10.07 17.29
C LYS A 20 -32.69 -11.47 17.43
N SER A 21 -31.40 -11.65 17.44
CA SER A 21 -30.72 -12.75 18.15
C SER A 21 -29.24 -12.37 18.29
N GLY A 22 -28.70 -12.50 19.51
CA GLY A 22 -27.36 -12.05 19.87
C GLY A 22 -26.26 -12.88 19.26
N SER A 23 -25.17 -12.22 19.11
CA SER A 23 -23.77 -12.61 19.00
C SER A 23 -23.09 -12.08 17.74
N ALA A 24 -21.85 -11.61 17.95
CA ALA A 24 -20.84 -11.26 16.96
C ALA A 24 -21.10 -9.97 16.16
N PHE A 25 -20.48 -8.90 16.62
CA PHE A 25 -20.17 -7.73 15.80
C PHE A 25 -19.27 -8.18 14.65
N GLN A 26 -19.86 -8.44 13.50
CA GLN A 26 -19.13 -8.45 12.25
C GLN A 26 -18.79 -7.00 11.90
N TYR A 27 -17.49 -6.69 11.89
CA TYR A 27 -16.96 -5.52 11.23
C TYR A 27 -17.48 -5.51 9.79
N ARG A 28 -18.45 -4.64 9.51
CA ARG A 28 -18.76 -4.32 8.13
C ARG A 28 -17.75 -3.29 7.68
N SER A 29 -16.58 -3.76 7.24
CA SER A 29 -15.79 -2.99 6.30
C SER A 29 -16.73 -2.58 5.17
N THR A 30 -16.63 -1.34 4.73
CA THR A 30 -17.11 -0.93 3.41
C THR A 30 -16.46 -1.90 2.45
N THR A 31 -17.18 -2.99 2.18
CA THR A 31 -16.80 -3.99 1.21
C THR A 31 -16.44 -3.23 -0.04
N CYS A 32 -15.19 -3.38 -0.50
CA CYS A 32 -14.90 -3.26 -1.90
C CYS A 32 -15.90 -4.19 -2.61
N LEU A 33 -17.08 -3.66 -2.92
CA LEU A 33 -17.98 -4.27 -3.87
C LEU A 33 -17.27 -4.11 -5.23
N HIS A 34 -16.20 -4.88 -5.41
CA HIS A 34 -16.00 -5.44 -6.71
C HIS A 34 -17.31 -6.18 -6.99
N HIS A 35 -18.11 -5.63 -7.87
CA HIS A 35 -19.03 -6.43 -8.64
C HIS A 35 -18.13 -7.42 -9.41
N SER A 36 -17.66 -8.45 -8.71
CA SER A 36 -17.26 -9.67 -9.35
C SER A 36 -18.57 -10.32 -9.81
N GLN A 37 -19.07 -9.93 -10.97
CA GLN A 37 -19.63 -10.95 -11.82
C GLN A 37 -18.50 -11.98 -11.88
N LYS A 38 -18.74 -13.18 -11.31
CA LYS A 38 -17.80 -14.30 -11.48
C LYS A 38 -17.52 -14.35 -12.97
N PRO A 39 -16.29 -14.11 -13.43
CA PRO A 39 -16.00 -14.21 -14.84
C PRO A 39 -16.44 -15.63 -15.23
N THR A 40 -17.31 -15.75 -16.20
CA THR A 40 -17.52 -17.02 -16.88
C THR A 40 -16.19 -17.30 -17.56
N TRP A 41 -15.42 -18.20 -16.96
CA TRP A 41 -14.14 -18.66 -17.51
C TRP A 41 -14.42 -19.26 -18.88
N VAL A 42 -13.93 -18.56 -19.86
CA VAL A 42 -14.04 -18.95 -21.24
C VAL A 42 -12.89 -19.91 -21.48
N SER A 43 -13.16 -21.10 -21.99
CA SER A 43 -12.14 -21.98 -22.53
C SER A 43 -11.33 -21.22 -23.58
N SER A 44 -10.09 -21.66 -23.88
CA SER A 44 -9.21 -21.03 -24.88
C SER A 44 -9.89 -20.73 -26.23
N LEU A 45 -10.99 -21.41 -26.54
CA LEU A 45 -11.81 -21.25 -27.76
C LEU A 45 -12.75 -20.03 -27.75
N ASP A 46 -13.14 -19.51 -26.61
CA ASP A 46 -14.11 -18.40 -26.49
C ASP A 46 -13.48 -17.00 -26.31
N LEU A 47 -12.17 -16.89 -26.06
CA LEU A 47 -11.40 -15.63 -26.08
C LEU A 47 -11.33 -15.01 -27.51
N GLY A 48 -12.01 -15.65 -28.47
CA GLY A 48 -11.77 -15.72 -29.89
C GLY A 48 -11.88 -14.46 -30.74
N ALA A 49 -12.52 -13.37 -30.32
CA ALA A 49 -12.74 -12.22 -31.22
C ALA A 49 -11.93 -10.96 -30.84
N LYS A 50 -11.30 -10.90 -29.66
CA LYS A 50 -10.61 -9.72 -29.15
C LYS A 50 -9.19 -9.96 -28.66
N MET A 51 -8.70 -11.20 -28.74
CA MET A 51 -7.32 -11.53 -28.40
C MET A 51 -6.42 -11.27 -29.61
N ASP A 52 -5.22 -10.74 -29.36
CA ASP A 52 -4.18 -10.59 -30.37
C ASP A 52 -3.92 -11.96 -31.08
N PRO A 53 -3.96 -12.00 -32.42
CA PRO A 53 -3.70 -13.24 -33.19
C PRO A 53 -2.37 -13.91 -32.87
N ALA A 54 -1.34 -13.14 -32.51
CA ALA A 54 -0.03 -13.67 -32.10
C ALA A 54 -0.13 -14.47 -30.80
N ILE A 55 -0.88 -13.95 -29.80
CA ILE A 55 -1.12 -14.66 -28.53
C ILE A 55 -1.89 -15.95 -28.78
N LYS A 56 -2.91 -15.89 -29.61
CA LYS A 56 -3.71 -17.06 -29.97
C LYS A 56 -2.85 -18.15 -30.63
N SER A 57 -2.01 -17.77 -31.59
CA SER A 57 -1.08 -18.69 -32.27
C SER A 57 -0.08 -19.35 -31.30
N GLU A 58 0.44 -18.59 -30.33
CA GLU A 58 1.35 -19.17 -29.33
C GLU A 58 0.63 -20.07 -28.33
N LEU A 59 -0.62 -19.76 -27.96
CA LEU A 59 -1.45 -20.65 -27.13
C LEU A 59 -1.73 -22.00 -27.81
N GLU A 60 -2.06 -21.99 -29.09
CA GLU A 60 -2.30 -23.22 -29.90
C GLU A 60 -1.05 -24.11 -29.93
N LYS A 61 0.15 -23.53 -29.97
CA LYS A 61 1.42 -24.27 -29.94
C LYS A 61 1.74 -24.89 -28.58
N TYR A 62 1.21 -24.31 -27.50
CA TYR A 62 1.57 -24.70 -26.12
C TYR A 62 0.85 -25.99 -25.66
N GLY A 63 -0.25 -26.37 -26.32
CA GLY A 63 -1.11 -27.47 -25.92
C GLY A 63 -2.11 -27.11 -24.81
N ASP A 64 -3.09 -27.99 -24.60
CA ASP A 64 -4.21 -27.75 -23.68
C ASP A 64 -4.02 -28.35 -22.27
N ASP A 65 -2.89 -29.01 -22.00
CA ASP A 65 -2.64 -29.71 -20.73
C ASP A 65 -2.61 -28.77 -19.51
N VAL A 66 -2.23 -27.53 -19.70
CA VAL A 66 -2.22 -26.48 -18.66
C VAL A 66 -3.12 -25.33 -19.09
N LEU A 67 -4.07 -24.95 -18.24
CA LEU A 67 -5.05 -23.92 -18.57
C LEU A 67 -4.42 -22.51 -18.64
N PHE A 68 -4.97 -21.66 -19.50
CA PHE A 68 -4.66 -20.23 -19.57
C PHE A 68 -5.92 -19.44 -19.26
N ARG A 69 -6.02 -18.95 -18.01
CA ARG A 69 -7.20 -18.28 -17.46
C ARG A 69 -7.09 -16.78 -17.64
N ALA A 70 -7.52 -16.25 -18.77
CA ALA A 70 -7.44 -14.85 -19.09
C ALA A 70 -8.77 -14.27 -19.54
N VAL A 71 -8.96 -12.98 -19.33
CA VAL A 71 -10.08 -12.20 -19.86
C VAL A 71 -9.58 -10.89 -20.44
N THR A 72 -10.26 -10.39 -21.48
CA THR A 72 -10.04 -9.06 -22.07
C THR A 72 -11.01 -8.03 -21.48
N ASN A 73 -10.77 -6.74 -21.73
CA ASN A 73 -11.65 -5.63 -21.29
C ASN A 73 -11.81 -5.49 -19.78
N HIS A 74 -10.83 -5.94 -19.01
CA HIS A 74 -10.78 -5.68 -17.57
C HIS A 74 -10.34 -4.25 -17.29
N THR A 75 -10.93 -3.64 -16.27
CA THR A 75 -10.45 -2.36 -15.72
C THR A 75 -10.04 -2.59 -14.28
N GLN A 76 -8.80 -2.28 -13.98
CA GLN A 76 -8.22 -2.36 -12.64
C GLN A 76 -8.16 -0.98 -12.02
N SER A 77 -8.49 -0.88 -10.75
CA SER A 77 -8.25 0.33 -9.95
C SER A 77 -7.55 -0.02 -8.65
N THR A 78 -6.72 0.89 -8.15
CA THR A 78 -6.22 0.79 -6.78
C THR A 78 -7.40 0.87 -5.79
N TRP A 79 -7.23 0.29 -4.59
CA TRP A 79 -8.24 0.38 -3.54
C TRP A 79 -8.65 1.83 -3.25
N ALA A 80 -7.69 2.73 -3.19
CA ALA A 80 -7.92 4.15 -2.95
C ALA A 80 -8.50 4.89 -4.16
N ARG A 81 -8.71 4.21 -5.30
CA ARG A 81 -9.17 4.81 -6.57
C ARG A 81 -8.33 6.00 -7.04
N THR A 82 -7.06 6.03 -6.61
CA THR A 82 -6.10 7.06 -7.02
C THR A 82 -5.62 6.84 -8.45
N PHE A 83 -5.54 5.57 -8.89
CA PHE A 83 -5.14 5.19 -10.23
C PHE A 83 -6.05 4.11 -10.81
N HIS A 84 -6.17 4.14 -12.14
CA HIS A 84 -6.92 3.15 -12.93
C HIS A 84 -6.08 2.74 -14.12
N SER A 85 -6.17 1.45 -14.51
CA SER A 85 -5.54 0.94 -15.70
C SER A 85 -6.43 -0.09 -16.41
N SER A 86 -6.20 -0.30 -17.71
CA SER A 86 -6.93 -1.24 -18.55
C SER A 86 -5.93 -2.19 -19.20
N PRO A 87 -5.62 -3.32 -18.55
CA PRO A 87 -4.67 -4.29 -19.08
C PRO A 87 -5.20 -4.93 -20.37
N GLU A 88 -4.27 -5.35 -21.24
CA GLU A 88 -4.60 -6.15 -22.44
C GLU A 88 -5.26 -7.47 -22.03
N LEU A 89 -4.66 -8.16 -21.06
CA LEU A 89 -5.22 -9.36 -20.45
C LEU A 89 -5.20 -9.25 -18.93
N PHE A 90 -6.28 -9.68 -18.31
CA PHE A 90 -6.35 -9.96 -16.88
C PHE A 90 -6.34 -11.47 -16.69
N ILE A 91 -5.34 -12.00 -15.96
CA ILE A 91 -5.02 -13.43 -15.89
C ILE A 91 -5.08 -13.86 -14.43
N GLN A 92 -5.79 -14.96 -14.14
CA GLN A 92 -5.93 -15.50 -12.78
C GLN A 92 -5.52 -16.99 -12.72
N PRO A 93 -4.23 -17.29 -12.64
CA PRO A 93 -3.76 -18.68 -12.54
C PRO A 93 -4.19 -19.33 -11.23
N GLN A 94 -4.25 -20.67 -11.22
CA GLN A 94 -4.62 -21.49 -10.05
C GLN A 94 -3.53 -22.47 -9.62
N SER A 95 -2.46 -22.59 -10.41
CA SER A 95 -1.33 -23.49 -10.11
C SER A 95 -0.03 -22.86 -10.57
N ILE A 96 1.09 -23.33 -10.01
CA ILE A 96 2.44 -22.93 -10.42
C ILE A 96 2.64 -23.20 -11.92
N ALA A 97 2.19 -24.34 -12.41
CA ALA A 97 2.27 -24.68 -13.84
C ALA A 97 1.53 -23.66 -14.73
N GLU A 98 0.38 -23.14 -14.28
CA GLU A 98 -0.33 -22.06 -14.98
C GLU A 98 0.46 -20.74 -14.94
N VAL A 99 1.13 -20.40 -13.82
CA VAL A 99 2.01 -19.24 -13.73
C VAL A 99 3.19 -19.36 -14.68
N GLU A 100 3.87 -20.51 -14.69
CA GLU A 100 4.98 -20.80 -15.60
C GLU A 100 4.56 -20.73 -17.08
N LYS A 101 3.38 -21.26 -17.42
CA LYS A 101 2.79 -21.11 -18.76
C LYS A 101 2.59 -19.64 -19.12
N VAL A 102 2.01 -18.84 -18.22
CA VAL A 102 1.77 -17.40 -18.45
C VAL A 102 3.09 -16.67 -18.72
N VAL A 103 4.12 -16.89 -17.89
CA VAL A 103 5.44 -16.27 -18.06
C VAL A 103 6.08 -16.67 -19.39
N ASN A 104 6.06 -17.97 -19.74
CA ASN A 104 6.61 -18.46 -21.00
C ASN A 104 5.88 -17.88 -22.22
N LEU A 105 4.55 -17.76 -22.15
CA LEU A 105 3.76 -17.13 -23.22
C LEU A 105 4.05 -15.63 -23.32
N ALA A 106 4.13 -14.93 -22.20
CA ALA A 106 4.44 -13.51 -22.18
C ALA A 106 5.79 -13.21 -22.84
N ARG A 107 6.82 -14.03 -22.55
CA ARG A 107 8.13 -13.92 -23.18
C ARG A 107 8.07 -14.12 -24.70
N ARG A 108 7.36 -15.15 -25.18
CA ARG A 108 7.21 -15.42 -26.62
C ARG A 108 6.41 -14.34 -27.34
N CYS A 109 5.38 -13.81 -26.67
CA CYS A 109 4.54 -12.74 -27.20
C CYS A 109 5.12 -11.35 -26.94
N ARG A 110 6.30 -11.24 -26.33
CA ARG A 110 6.95 -9.97 -25.93
C ARG A 110 6.02 -9.07 -25.13
N ARG A 111 5.40 -9.63 -24.08
CA ARG A 111 4.47 -8.92 -23.20
C ARG A 111 5.07 -8.76 -21.80
N ARG A 112 4.85 -7.60 -21.21
CA ARG A 112 5.18 -7.35 -19.81
C ARG A 112 4.11 -7.91 -18.91
N ILE A 113 4.53 -8.30 -17.71
CA ILE A 113 3.67 -8.82 -16.67
C ILE A 113 3.74 -7.89 -15.46
N THR A 114 2.58 -7.49 -14.95
CA THR A 114 2.44 -6.86 -13.65
C THR A 114 1.62 -7.77 -12.75
N THR A 115 2.10 -8.02 -11.52
CA THR A 115 1.38 -8.85 -10.56
C THR A 115 0.61 -7.96 -9.58
N VAL A 116 -0.65 -8.31 -9.31
CA VAL A 116 -1.50 -7.62 -8.35
C VAL A 116 -2.20 -8.61 -7.42
N GLY A 117 -2.30 -8.25 -6.14
CA GLY A 117 -3.22 -8.89 -5.19
C GLY A 117 -4.53 -8.10 -5.12
N CYS A 118 -4.84 -7.51 -3.95
CA CYS A 118 -6.04 -6.68 -3.78
C CYS A 118 -5.92 -5.23 -4.28
N GLY A 119 -4.76 -4.81 -4.77
CA GLY A 119 -4.55 -3.43 -5.21
C GLY A 119 -4.58 -2.39 -4.08
N HIS A 120 -4.14 -2.74 -2.86
CA HIS A 120 -4.15 -1.82 -1.72
C HIS A 120 -3.03 -0.76 -1.75
N SER A 121 -2.01 -0.91 -2.58
CA SER A 121 -1.05 0.17 -2.83
C SER A 121 -1.78 1.36 -3.48
N PRO A 122 -1.80 2.54 -2.85
CA PRO A 122 -2.45 3.71 -3.44
C PRO A 122 -1.65 4.33 -4.60
N SER A 123 -0.41 3.88 -4.84
CA SER A 123 0.43 4.28 -5.98
C SER A 123 0.11 3.48 -7.24
N ASN A 124 0.68 3.87 -8.36
CA ASN A 124 0.48 3.21 -9.66
C ASN A 124 1.41 2.02 -9.92
N ILE A 125 2.08 1.49 -8.88
CA ILE A 125 3.02 0.37 -8.99
C ILE A 125 2.42 -0.89 -9.66
N THR A 126 1.11 -1.11 -9.51
CA THR A 126 0.38 -2.24 -10.12
C THR A 126 -0.37 -1.89 -11.39
N CYS A 127 -0.24 -0.66 -11.90
CA CYS A 127 -0.91 -0.22 -13.11
C CYS A 127 -0.15 -0.69 -14.36
N THR A 128 -0.88 -1.28 -15.31
CA THR A 128 -0.30 -1.74 -16.57
C THR A 128 -1.33 -1.68 -17.70
N SER A 129 -0.86 -1.52 -18.92
CA SER A 129 -1.64 -1.72 -20.13
C SER A 129 -1.37 -3.09 -20.77
N SER A 130 -0.31 -3.79 -20.32
CA SER A 130 0.07 -5.13 -20.79
C SER A 130 -0.68 -6.22 -19.99
N TRP A 131 -0.05 -7.30 -19.61
CA TRP A 131 -0.69 -8.39 -18.89
C TRP A 131 -0.70 -8.14 -17.38
N LEU A 132 -1.88 -8.25 -16.77
CA LEU A 132 -2.08 -8.15 -15.33
C LEU A 132 -2.40 -9.52 -14.76
N ILE A 133 -1.51 -10.04 -13.91
CA ILE A 133 -1.72 -11.30 -13.19
C ILE A 133 -2.27 -11.00 -11.80
N ASN A 134 -3.40 -11.61 -11.48
CA ASN A 134 -3.99 -11.56 -10.14
C ASN A 134 -3.92 -12.94 -9.49
N LEU A 135 -3.37 -13.00 -8.28
CA LEU A 135 -3.13 -14.25 -7.55
C LEU A 135 -4.23 -14.61 -6.55
N ASP A 136 -5.45 -14.08 -6.69
CA ASP A 136 -6.55 -14.36 -5.76
C ASP A 136 -6.93 -15.85 -5.67
N ASN A 137 -6.60 -16.65 -6.69
CA ASN A 137 -6.77 -18.10 -6.66
C ASN A 137 -5.66 -18.85 -5.89
N PHE A 138 -4.54 -18.18 -5.58
CA PHE A 138 -3.49 -18.66 -4.69
C PHE A 138 -3.79 -18.23 -3.25
N ASN A 139 -4.78 -18.85 -2.61
CA ASN A 139 -5.38 -18.34 -1.38
C ASN A 139 -5.49 -19.35 -0.23
N LYS A 140 -4.64 -20.38 -0.23
CA LYS A 140 -4.70 -21.47 0.76
C LYS A 140 -3.49 -21.44 1.70
N ILE A 141 -3.70 -21.84 2.95
CA ILE A 141 -2.64 -22.37 3.80
C ILE A 141 -2.42 -23.83 3.38
N LEU A 142 -1.19 -24.16 3.03
CA LEU A 142 -0.81 -25.50 2.56
C LEU A 142 -0.44 -26.41 3.74
N SER A 143 0.28 -25.86 4.72
CA SER A 143 0.58 -26.53 5.99
C SER A 143 0.78 -25.49 7.09
N ALA A 144 0.48 -25.89 8.32
CA ALA A 144 0.76 -25.13 9.52
C ALA A 144 1.18 -26.09 10.63
N ASP A 145 2.41 -25.94 11.11
CA ASP A 145 2.95 -26.68 12.23
C ASP A 145 2.81 -25.83 13.50
N ARG A 146 2.00 -26.32 14.43
CA ARG A 146 1.72 -25.61 15.67
C ARG A 146 2.90 -25.59 16.64
N GLU A 147 3.77 -26.61 16.58
CA GLU A 147 4.90 -26.74 17.52
C GLU A 147 6.03 -25.79 17.14
N THR A 148 6.35 -25.74 15.85
CA THR A 148 7.42 -24.88 15.33
C THR A 148 6.95 -23.48 14.92
N GLY A 149 5.64 -23.30 14.71
CA GLY A 149 5.07 -22.08 14.17
C GLY A 149 5.33 -21.88 12.68
N VAL A 150 5.89 -22.86 11.98
CA VAL A 150 6.17 -22.76 10.55
C VAL A 150 4.90 -22.97 9.74
N VAL A 151 4.59 -22.01 8.88
CA VAL A 151 3.38 -22.01 8.04
C VAL A 151 3.76 -21.84 6.58
N VAL A 152 3.32 -22.76 5.73
CA VAL A 152 3.45 -22.65 4.27
C VAL A 152 2.12 -22.22 3.69
N MET A 153 2.13 -21.15 2.91
CA MET A 153 0.92 -20.58 2.33
C MET A 153 1.12 -20.08 0.91
N GLN A 154 0.04 -20.01 0.17
CA GLN A 154 0.01 -19.45 -1.18
C GLN A 154 0.01 -17.93 -1.12
N SER A 155 0.68 -17.32 -2.07
CA SER A 155 1.06 -15.90 -2.09
C SER A 155 -0.10 -14.90 -2.18
N GLY A 156 -1.22 -15.29 -2.78
CA GLY A 156 -2.41 -14.44 -2.94
C GLY A 156 -3.37 -14.45 -1.75
N ILE A 157 -3.13 -15.29 -0.73
CA ILE A 157 -3.99 -15.35 0.45
C ILE A 157 -4.07 -13.98 1.15
N ARG A 158 -5.27 -13.57 1.54
CA ARG A 158 -5.50 -12.30 2.23
C ARG A 158 -5.11 -12.40 3.70
N LEU A 159 -4.53 -11.34 4.27
CA LEU A 159 -4.09 -11.33 5.67
C LEU A 159 -5.24 -11.58 6.65
N TYR A 160 -6.49 -11.17 6.35
CA TYR A 160 -7.63 -11.52 7.18
C TYR A 160 -7.87 -13.04 7.20
N SER A 161 -7.75 -13.71 6.06
CA SER A 161 -7.90 -15.17 5.95
C SER A 161 -6.74 -15.91 6.60
N VAL A 162 -5.51 -15.38 6.49
CA VAL A 162 -4.35 -15.89 7.24
C VAL A 162 -4.64 -15.82 8.74
N GLY A 163 -5.06 -14.66 9.24
CA GLY A 163 -5.36 -14.48 10.67
C GLY A 163 -6.45 -15.40 11.19
N GLU A 164 -7.53 -15.63 10.41
CA GLU A 164 -8.62 -16.54 10.78
C GLU A 164 -8.18 -18.01 10.80
N GLN A 165 -7.45 -18.45 9.77
CA GLN A 165 -7.00 -19.84 9.67
C GLN A 165 -5.90 -20.17 10.68
N LEU A 166 -4.98 -19.24 10.98
CA LEU A 166 -3.97 -19.41 12.03
C LEU A 166 -4.61 -19.47 13.42
N ASP A 167 -5.56 -18.59 13.72
CA ASP A 167 -6.28 -18.57 14.99
C ASP A 167 -6.98 -19.92 15.26
N ALA A 168 -7.57 -20.53 14.23
CA ALA A 168 -8.22 -21.84 14.31
C ALA A 168 -7.25 -22.99 14.70
N VAL A 169 -5.95 -22.84 14.48
CA VAL A 169 -4.92 -23.81 14.84
C VAL A 169 -4.06 -23.35 16.02
N GLY A 170 -4.43 -22.26 16.67
CA GLY A 170 -3.73 -21.72 17.85
C GLY A 170 -2.45 -20.96 17.52
N LEU A 171 -2.35 -20.41 16.31
CA LEU A 171 -1.24 -19.57 15.84
C LEU A 171 -1.72 -18.16 15.51
N ALA A 172 -0.80 -17.21 15.38
CA ALA A 172 -1.05 -15.85 14.97
C ALA A 172 0.15 -15.27 14.19
N MET A 173 -0.10 -14.22 13.43
CA MET A 173 0.98 -13.38 12.90
C MET A 173 1.59 -12.58 14.06
N PRO A 174 2.93 -12.48 14.16
CA PRO A 174 3.59 -11.78 15.28
C PRO A 174 3.32 -10.28 15.28
N ASN A 175 3.10 -9.72 14.12
CA ASN A 175 2.83 -8.31 13.88
C ASN A 175 1.89 -8.17 12.67
N LEU A 176 1.20 -7.03 12.56
CA LEU A 176 0.25 -6.78 11.48
C LEU A 176 0.18 -5.30 11.16
N GLY A 177 0.08 -4.96 9.88
CA GLY A 177 -0.22 -3.60 9.45
C GLY A 177 -1.62 -3.14 9.88
N SER A 178 -1.93 -1.88 9.63
CA SER A 178 -3.23 -1.27 10.02
C SER A 178 -4.43 -1.91 9.32
N ILE A 179 -4.22 -2.59 8.19
CA ILE A 179 -5.27 -3.24 7.39
C ILE A 179 -4.88 -4.68 7.05
N ASN A 180 -5.89 -5.54 6.86
CA ASN A 180 -5.69 -6.98 6.59
C ASN A 180 -6.32 -7.47 5.27
N HIS A 181 -6.76 -6.57 4.42
CA HIS A 181 -7.25 -6.92 3.08
C HIS A 181 -6.12 -7.20 2.07
N GLN A 182 -4.89 -6.83 2.40
CA GLN A 182 -3.71 -7.09 1.58
C GLN A 182 -3.51 -8.60 1.36
N SER A 183 -2.96 -9.00 0.20
CA SER A 183 -2.38 -10.33 0.03
C SER A 183 -1.00 -10.38 0.67
N ILE A 184 -0.61 -11.55 1.18
CA ILE A 184 0.67 -11.70 1.89
C ILE A 184 1.86 -11.34 0.98
N ALA A 185 1.90 -11.78 -0.28
CA ALA A 185 2.99 -11.44 -1.19
C ALA A 185 3.07 -9.94 -1.47
N GLY A 186 1.94 -9.26 -1.67
CA GLY A 186 1.92 -7.81 -1.84
C GLY A 186 2.40 -7.06 -0.60
N ALA A 187 2.03 -7.55 0.59
CA ALA A 187 2.43 -6.93 1.86
C ALA A 187 3.96 -7.03 2.08
N ILE A 188 4.56 -8.20 1.86
CA ILE A 188 6.02 -8.36 2.01
C ILE A 188 6.77 -7.61 0.92
N SER A 189 6.33 -7.67 -0.33
CA SER A 189 7.01 -7.06 -1.48
C SER A 189 7.12 -5.54 -1.43
N THR A 190 6.40 -4.87 -0.52
CA THR A 190 6.41 -3.42 -0.36
C THR A 190 6.77 -2.95 1.04
N GLY A 191 7.25 -3.85 1.91
CA GLY A 191 7.74 -3.50 3.25
C GLY A 191 6.64 -3.14 4.25
N THR A 192 5.48 -3.80 4.21
CA THR A 192 4.42 -3.61 5.21
C THR A 192 4.94 -3.88 6.62
N HIS A 193 4.59 -3.00 7.56
CA HIS A 193 4.99 -3.07 8.96
C HIS A 193 3.79 -2.84 9.90
N GLY A 194 3.96 -3.20 11.16
CA GLY A 194 3.02 -2.87 12.24
C GLY A 194 3.48 -1.68 13.07
N SER A 195 3.34 -1.78 14.40
CA SER A 195 3.84 -0.75 15.33
C SER A 195 4.31 -1.39 16.64
N THR A 196 5.57 -1.79 16.68
CA THR A 196 6.22 -2.41 17.84
C THR A 196 7.73 -2.35 17.70
N LEU A 197 8.44 -2.21 18.82
CA LEU A 197 9.91 -2.34 18.88
C LEU A 197 10.39 -3.80 19.02
N ARG A 198 9.47 -4.78 19.06
CA ARG A 198 9.85 -6.21 19.18
C ARG A 198 9.87 -6.95 17.85
N HIS A 199 9.29 -6.36 16.80
CA HIS A 199 9.20 -6.98 15.49
C HIS A 199 9.51 -5.96 14.38
N GLY A 200 10.13 -6.45 13.32
CA GLY A 200 10.40 -5.69 12.11
C GLY A 200 9.21 -5.60 11.15
N ILE A 201 9.52 -5.36 9.89
CA ILE A 201 8.56 -5.44 8.78
C ILE A 201 8.07 -6.89 8.60
N LEU A 202 6.95 -7.11 7.90
CA LEU A 202 6.41 -8.47 7.72
C LEU A 202 7.38 -9.42 7.03
N SER A 203 8.23 -8.89 6.15
CA SER A 203 9.28 -9.66 5.47
C SER A 203 10.29 -10.29 6.43
N SER A 204 10.47 -9.74 7.64
CA SER A 204 11.36 -10.27 8.68
C SER A 204 10.92 -11.63 9.25
N SER A 205 9.71 -12.08 8.95
CA SER A 205 9.17 -13.37 9.39
C SER A 205 9.10 -14.41 8.26
N ILE A 206 9.69 -14.12 7.10
CA ILE A 206 9.67 -15.03 5.94
C ILE A 206 10.90 -15.93 6.01
N LEU A 207 10.68 -17.25 5.95
CA LEU A 207 11.74 -18.25 5.99
C LEU A 207 12.15 -18.73 4.60
N GLU A 208 11.21 -18.81 3.66
CA GLU A 208 11.44 -19.31 2.31
C GLU A 208 10.40 -18.72 1.35
N LEU A 209 10.78 -18.55 0.09
CA LEU A 209 9.91 -18.15 -1.01
C LEU A 209 10.06 -19.10 -2.19
N LYS A 210 8.93 -19.38 -2.90
CA LYS A 210 8.97 -19.90 -4.26
C LYS A 210 8.56 -18.79 -5.21
N ILE A 211 9.42 -18.52 -6.19
CA ILE A 211 9.27 -17.43 -7.15
C ILE A 211 9.46 -17.92 -8.59
N THR A 212 8.51 -17.60 -9.45
CA THR A 212 8.63 -17.90 -10.90
C THR A 212 9.34 -16.73 -11.58
N LEU A 213 10.51 -16.98 -12.14
CA LEU A 213 11.37 -16.00 -12.82
C LEU A 213 10.99 -15.80 -14.29
N SER A 214 11.58 -14.80 -14.94
CA SER A 214 11.29 -14.45 -16.34
C SER A 214 11.61 -15.58 -17.35
N ASN A 215 12.46 -16.54 -16.97
CA ASN A 215 12.75 -17.74 -17.75
C ASN A 215 11.62 -18.80 -17.72
N GLY A 216 10.54 -18.55 -16.95
CA GLY A 216 9.40 -19.45 -16.78
C GLY A 216 9.65 -20.61 -15.84
N LYS A 217 10.72 -20.59 -15.02
CA LYS A 217 11.01 -21.59 -14.00
C LYS A 217 10.71 -21.03 -12.61
N THR A 218 10.18 -21.90 -11.77
CA THR A 218 9.96 -21.58 -10.35
C THR A 218 11.16 -22.03 -9.53
N GLU A 219 11.78 -21.08 -8.85
CA GLU A 219 12.95 -21.29 -7.99
C GLU A 219 12.54 -21.17 -6.52
N THR A 220 13.23 -21.93 -5.67
CA THR A 220 13.14 -21.78 -4.21
C THR A 220 14.30 -20.93 -3.73
N CYS A 221 14.02 -19.95 -2.85
CA CYS A 221 15.04 -19.13 -2.21
C CYS A 221 14.77 -18.96 -0.72
N SER A 222 15.84 -18.99 0.07
CA SER A 222 15.86 -18.87 1.53
C SER A 222 17.21 -18.31 1.97
N PRO A 223 17.44 -18.05 3.27
CA PRO A 223 18.76 -17.68 3.77
C PRO A 223 19.87 -18.67 3.44
N ASP A 224 19.52 -19.96 3.30
CA ASP A 224 20.47 -21.05 3.06
C ASP A 224 20.54 -21.46 1.57
N GLN A 225 19.62 -21.00 0.75
CA GLN A 225 19.53 -21.35 -0.68
C GLN A 225 19.16 -20.13 -1.51
N ASN A 226 20.00 -19.77 -2.48
CA ASN A 226 19.79 -18.58 -3.32
C ASN A 226 19.59 -17.29 -2.49
N GLU A 227 20.45 -17.07 -1.49
CA GLU A 227 20.31 -15.98 -0.50
C GLU A 227 20.12 -14.60 -1.14
N GLU A 228 20.92 -14.27 -2.16
CA GLU A 228 20.82 -12.97 -2.85
C GLU A 228 19.44 -12.78 -3.51
N LEU A 229 18.94 -13.83 -4.20
CA LEU A 229 17.59 -13.82 -4.76
C LEU A 229 16.54 -13.69 -3.66
N PHE A 230 16.72 -14.37 -2.53
CA PHE A 230 15.84 -14.29 -1.37
C PHE A 230 15.76 -12.86 -0.82
N ARG A 231 16.92 -12.24 -0.55
CA ARG A 231 16.99 -10.86 -0.02
C ARG A 231 16.37 -9.84 -0.96
N ALA A 232 16.57 -9.99 -2.27
CA ALA A 232 15.94 -9.14 -3.27
C ALA A 232 14.42 -9.35 -3.35
N SER A 233 13.96 -10.60 -3.16
CA SER A 233 12.55 -10.98 -3.27
C SER A 233 11.72 -10.60 -2.05
N LEU A 234 12.32 -10.44 -0.86
CA LEU A 234 11.64 -10.02 0.38
C LEU A 234 11.00 -8.62 0.23
N ILE A 235 11.63 -7.73 -0.56
CA ILE A 235 11.02 -6.47 -1.04
C ILE A 235 11.24 -6.42 -2.55
N SER A 236 10.49 -7.26 -3.28
CA SER A 236 10.62 -7.44 -4.72
C SER A 236 10.04 -6.30 -5.54
N LEU A 237 9.14 -5.51 -4.97
CA LEU A 237 8.33 -4.50 -5.68
C LEU A 237 7.55 -5.08 -6.87
N GLY A 238 7.47 -6.41 -6.98
CA GLY A 238 6.88 -7.12 -8.12
C GLY A 238 7.77 -7.18 -9.37
N ALA A 239 9.07 -6.80 -9.29
CA ALA A 239 9.98 -6.67 -10.43
C ALA A 239 11.05 -7.79 -10.53
N ILE A 240 11.07 -8.74 -9.60
CA ILE A 240 12.01 -9.88 -9.62
C ILE A 240 11.39 -11.10 -10.30
N GLY A 241 10.11 -11.34 -10.05
CA GLY A 241 9.36 -12.50 -10.50
C GLY A 241 8.00 -12.58 -9.83
N ILE A 242 7.30 -13.69 -10.01
CA ILE A 242 5.98 -13.93 -9.42
C ILE A 242 6.13 -14.87 -8.23
N ILE A 243 5.98 -14.33 -7.01
CA ILE A 243 5.97 -15.13 -5.79
C ILE A 243 4.70 -15.98 -5.78
N THR A 244 4.86 -17.31 -5.61
CA THR A 244 3.76 -18.27 -5.63
C THR A 244 3.48 -18.91 -4.26
N GLU A 245 4.52 -19.20 -3.49
CA GLU A 245 4.42 -19.78 -2.15
C GLU A 245 5.34 -19.03 -1.17
N ILE A 246 4.96 -19.02 0.09
CA ILE A 246 5.64 -18.34 1.18
C ILE A 246 5.67 -19.25 2.40
N THR A 247 6.85 -19.49 2.96
CA THR A 247 7.05 -20.10 4.26
C THR A 247 7.25 -18.99 5.29
N PHE A 248 6.37 -18.94 6.28
CA PHE A 248 6.25 -17.84 7.25
C PHE A 248 6.41 -18.37 8.68
N GLN A 249 7.12 -17.63 9.55
CA GLN A 249 7.19 -17.89 10.98
C GLN A 249 6.04 -17.23 11.71
N ALA A 250 5.06 -18.01 12.14
CA ALA A 250 4.00 -17.60 13.02
C ALA A 250 4.41 -17.76 14.49
N VAL A 251 3.61 -17.17 15.39
CA VAL A 251 3.75 -17.28 16.85
C VAL A 251 2.49 -17.92 17.43
N PRO A 252 2.52 -18.41 18.70
CA PRO A 252 1.30 -18.83 19.37
C PRO A 252 0.23 -17.74 19.37
N ALA A 253 -1.04 -18.12 19.19
CA ALA A 253 -2.16 -17.18 19.21
C ALA A 253 -2.19 -16.39 20.53
N PHE A 254 -2.46 -15.11 20.46
CA PHE A 254 -2.46 -14.22 21.61
C PHE A 254 -3.60 -13.21 21.58
N THR A 255 -4.00 -12.80 22.77
CA THR A 255 -4.98 -11.73 23.00
C THR A 255 -4.24 -10.48 23.47
N LEU A 256 -4.73 -9.32 23.07
CA LEU A 256 -4.21 -8.02 23.49
C LEU A 256 -5.21 -7.29 24.39
N SER A 257 -4.72 -6.85 25.54
CA SER A 257 -5.35 -5.79 26.33
C SER A 257 -4.78 -4.46 25.85
N TRP A 258 -5.62 -3.58 25.31
CA TRP A 258 -5.19 -2.29 24.86
C TRP A 258 -5.88 -1.15 25.62
N GLU A 259 -5.14 -0.08 25.79
CA GLU A 259 -5.62 1.20 26.33
C GLU A 259 -5.31 2.31 25.34
N GLN A 260 -6.29 3.18 25.11
CA GLN A 260 -6.15 4.37 24.31
C GLN A 260 -6.28 5.59 25.22
N THR A 261 -5.25 6.43 25.24
CA THR A 261 -5.18 7.63 26.08
C THR A 261 -5.17 8.88 25.22
N VAL A 262 -6.00 9.85 25.56
CA VAL A 262 -6.05 11.20 24.93
C VAL A 262 -5.23 12.16 25.76
N ASP A 263 -4.29 12.88 25.14
CA ASP A 263 -3.49 13.89 25.84
C ASP A 263 -3.05 15.01 24.88
N THR A 264 -2.28 15.96 25.39
CA THR A 264 -1.62 16.96 24.56
C THR A 264 -0.44 16.34 23.81
N ASP A 265 -0.14 16.86 22.62
CA ASP A 265 1.03 16.47 21.83
C ASP A 265 2.34 16.75 22.59
N LEU A 266 2.40 17.85 23.33
CA LEU A 266 3.56 18.19 24.17
C LEU A 266 3.83 17.11 25.22
N ARG A 267 2.78 16.60 25.91
CA ARG A 267 2.94 15.56 26.92
C ARG A 267 3.38 14.23 26.28
N MET A 268 2.84 13.90 25.13
CA MET A 268 3.27 12.76 24.35
C MET A 268 4.75 12.87 23.98
N MET A 269 5.19 14.01 23.43
CA MET A 269 6.59 14.25 23.08
C MET A 269 7.54 14.27 24.29
N ASN A 270 7.11 14.76 25.46
CA ASN A 270 7.90 14.73 26.70
C ASN A 270 8.12 13.32 27.25
N ASN A 271 7.34 12.34 26.81
CA ASN A 271 7.49 10.93 27.16
C ASN A 271 8.17 10.11 26.06
N TRP A 272 8.58 10.72 24.95
CA TRP A 272 9.11 10.06 23.77
C TRP A 272 10.24 9.10 24.07
N ASP A 273 11.32 9.59 24.69
CA ASP A 273 12.52 8.79 24.99
C ASP A 273 12.42 8.08 26.36
N LYS A 274 11.29 8.19 27.07
CA LYS A 274 11.14 7.62 28.41
C LYS A 274 10.35 6.32 28.38
N THR A 275 9.08 6.42 28.09
CA THR A 275 8.15 5.28 28.21
C THR A 275 7.22 5.11 27.03
N LEU A 276 7.07 6.12 26.17
CA LEU A 276 6.07 6.09 25.10
C LEU A 276 6.10 4.81 24.28
N TRP A 277 7.28 4.40 23.85
CA TRP A 277 7.47 3.28 22.93
C TRP A 277 7.84 1.96 23.59
N THR A 278 8.17 1.98 24.89
CA THR A 278 8.72 0.84 25.61
C THR A 278 7.83 0.30 26.72
N GLN A 279 6.78 1.03 27.12
CA GLN A 279 5.89 0.62 28.22
C GLN A 279 5.03 -0.61 27.89
N THR A 280 4.75 -0.86 26.61
CA THR A 280 3.98 -2.01 26.12
C THR A 280 4.57 -2.55 24.83
N GLU A 281 4.19 -3.77 24.43
CA GLU A 281 4.71 -4.40 23.22
C GLU A 281 4.28 -3.66 21.95
N PHE A 282 3.05 -3.19 21.88
CA PHE A 282 2.52 -2.51 20.70
C PHE A 282 2.09 -1.09 21.08
N VAL A 283 2.55 -0.09 20.34
CA VAL A 283 2.21 1.32 20.55
C VAL A 283 1.97 1.99 19.22
N ARG A 284 0.92 2.79 19.14
CA ARG A 284 0.57 3.61 17.98
C ARG A 284 0.07 4.96 18.44
N VAL A 285 0.43 6.02 17.72
CA VAL A 285 0.00 7.38 18.04
C VAL A 285 -0.70 7.99 16.82
N TRP A 286 -1.78 8.71 17.07
CA TRP A 286 -2.37 9.64 16.11
C TRP A 286 -2.15 11.06 16.62
N TRP A 287 -1.38 11.84 15.89
CA TRP A 287 -1.12 13.23 16.17
C TRP A 287 -2.05 14.12 15.35
N PHE A 288 -2.74 15.03 16.02
CA PHE A 288 -3.70 15.99 15.47
C PHE A 288 -3.08 17.39 15.54
N PRO A 289 -2.60 17.94 14.41
CA PRO A 289 -1.77 19.13 14.40
C PRO A 289 -2.49 20.40 14.87
N TYR A 290 -3.75 20.64 14.49
CA TYR A 290 -4.46 21.86 14.83
C TYR A 290 -5.01 21.88 16.25
N THR A 291 -5.48 20.76 16.74
CA THR A 291 -5.95 20.62 18.13
C THR A 291 -4.81 20.47 19.12
N ARG A 292 -3.58 20.28 18.66
CA ARG A 292 -2.39 20.06 19.50
C ARG A 292 -2.61 18.86 20.45
N ARG A 293 -3.16 17.79 19.91
CA ARG A 293 -3.54 16.58 20.63
C ARG A 293 -2.88 15.35 20.05
N ALA A 294 -2.70 14.37 20.92
CA ALA A 294 -2.29 13.02 20.54
C ALA A 294 -3.23 12.00 21.18
N VAL A 295 -3.51 10.95 20.42
CA VAL A 295 -4.20 9.76 20.90
C VAL A 295 -3.19 8.62 20.86
N VAL A 296 -2.81 8.13 22.04
CA VAL A 296 -1.84 7.05 22.21
C VAL A 296 -2.61 5.76 22.46
N TRP A 297 -2.48 4.81 21.55
CA TRP A 297 -2.96 3.45 21.71
C TRP A 297 -1.77 2.55 22.08
N ALA A 298 -1.88 1.87 23.23
CA ALA A 298 -0.85 1.00 23.79
C ALA A 298 -1.45 -0.36 24.13
N ALA A 299 -0.78 -1.45 23.78
CA ALA A 299 -1.31 -2.80 23.98
C ALA A 299 -0.24 -3.80 24.42
N GLU A 300 -0.65 -4.70 25.31
CA GLU A 300 0.17 -5.78 25.84
C GLU A 300 -0.57 -7.11 25.74
N LYS A 301 0.16 -8.21 25.61
CA LYS A 301 -0.40 -9.57 25.63
C LYS A 301 -1.04 -9.88 26.95
N THR A 302 -2.16 -10.60 26.94
CA THR A 302 -2.93 -10.93 28.16
C THR A 302 -3.70 -12.23 28.00
N ASP A 303 -3.93 -12.90 29.15
CA ASP A 303 -4.82 -14.06 29.25
C ASP A 303 -6.22 -13.68 29.78
N LEU A 304 -6.51 -12.39 29.94
CA LEU A 304 -7.81 -11.92 30.41
C LEU A 304 -8.92 -12.21 29.38
N ALA A 305 -10.14 -12.37 29.88
CA ALA A 305 -11.30 -12.62 29.05
C ALA A 305 -11.57 -11.44 28.09
N PRO A 306 -12.01 -11.71 26.86
CA PRO A 306 -12.32 -10.67 25.88
C PRO A 306 -13.31 -9.63 26.41
N MET A 307 -13.02 -8.35 26.17
CA MET A 307 -13.85 -7.20 26.47
C MET A 307 -14.04 -6.39 25.18
N PRO A 308 -15.29 -6.13 24.75
CA PRO A 308 -15.53 -5.42 23.51
C PRO A 308 -15.01 -3.98 23.56
N PRO A 309 -14.58 -3.42 22.43
CA PRO A 309 -14.17 -2.03 22.35
C PRO A 309 -15.35 -1.08 22.57
N PRO A 310 -15.09 0.17 23.02
CA PRO A 310 -16.10 1.19 23.08
C PRO A 310 -16.68 1.49 21.71
N LYS A 311 -17.87 2.08 21.68
CA LYS A 311 -18.50 2.49 20.42
C LYS A 311 -17.65 3.58 19.76
N SER A 312 -17.35 3.40 18.47
CA SER A 312 -16.76 4.44 17.65
C SER A 312 -17.87 5.31 17.05
N TYR A 313 -17.63 6.61 17.03
CA TYR A 313 -18.53 7.55 16.34
C TYR A 313 -18.09 7.82 14.90
N TYR A 314 -16.83 7.54 14.55
CA TYR A 314 -16.30 7.75 13.20
C TYR A 314 -16.98 6.86 12.15
N ASP A 315 -17.18 5.61 12.47
CA ASP A 315 -17.76 4.59 11.59
C ASP A 315 -19.26 4.36 11.83
N ALA A 316 -19.86 5.03 12.84
CA ALA A 316 -21.30 5.12 12.96
C ALA A 316 -21.87 5.90 11.76
N TRP A 317 -23.02 5.45 11.23
CA TRP A 317 -23.60 6.01 10.00
C TRP A 317 -23.64 7.55 9.99
N LEU A 318 -24.11 8.17 11.05
CA LEU A 318 -24.18 9.64 11.14
C LEU A 318 -22.79 10.29 11.18
N GLY A 319 -21.90 9.81 12.04
CA GLY A 319 -20.55 10.35 12.17
C GLY A 319 -19.75 10.24 10.89
N TYR A 320 -19.85 9.09 10.21
CA TYR A 320 -19.23 8.87 8.91
C TYR A 320 -19.68 9.90 7.88
N HIS A 321 -21.00 10.10 7.71
CA HIS A 321 -21.51 11.04 6.72
C HIS A 321 -21.26 12.49 7.08
N VAL A 322 -21.36 12.86 8.36
CA VAL A 322 -21.04 14.23 8.81
C VAL A 322 -19.58 14.54 8.50
N TYR A 323 -18.66 13.68 8.90
CA TYR A 323 -17.23 13.90 8.65
C TYR A 323 -16.93 13.96 7.14
N HIS A 324 -17.47 13.03 6.35
CA HIS A 324 -17.28 12.99 4.90
C HIS A 324 -17.73 14.29 4.21
N ASN A 325 -18.90 14.84 4.61
CA ASN A 325 -19.42 16.08 4.04
C ASN A 325 -18.63 17.30 4.52
N LEU A 326 -18.16 17.33 5.77
CA LEU A 326 -17.28 18.40 6.26
C LEU A 326 -15.95 18.42 5.52
N LEU A 327 -15.37 17.26 5.23
CA LEU A 327 -14.17 17.16 4.39
C LEU A 327 -14.43 17.64 2.97
N ALA A 328 -15.58 17.28 2.38
CA ALA A 328 -15.96 17.76 1.05
C ALA A 328 -16.13 19.28 1.02
N LEU A 329 -16.74 19.86 2.07
CA LEU A 329 -16.82 21.33 2.22
C LEU A 329 -15.42 21.95 2.32
N GLY A 330 -14.48 21.30 3.00
CA GLY A 330 -13.09 21.73 3.11
C GLY A 330 -12.35 21.84 1.78
N HIS A 331 -12.82 21.21 0.70
CA HIS A 331 -12.29 21.41 -0.64
C HIS A 331 -12.58 22.81 -1.19
N TYR A 332 -13.72 23.35 -0.87
CA TYR A 332 -14.16 24.67 -1.33
C TYR A 332 -13.76 25.80 -0.37
N VAL A 333 -13.67 25.50 0.92
CA VAL A 333 -13.28 26.45 1.98
C VAL A 333 -12.23 25.77 2.87
N PRO A 334 -10.95 25.66 2.44
CA PRO A 334 -9.92 24.92 3.18
C PRO A 334 -9.69 25.44 4.61
N SER A 335 -9.88 26.72 4.85
CA SER A 335 -9.69 27.35 6.17
C SER A 335 -10.60 26.82 7.28
N ILE A 336 -11.65 26.05 6.96
CA ILE A 336 -12.49 25.40 7.97
C ILE A 336 -11.87 24.11 8.54
N LEU A 337 -10.84 23.54 7.88
CA LEU A 337 -10.28 22.24 8.27
C LEU A 337 -9.76 22.17 9.71
N PRO A 338 -9.14 23.22 10.29
CA PRO A 338 -8.79 23.23 11.72
C PRO A 338 -10.01 23.08 12.63
N TRP A 339 -11.14 23.71 12.27
CA TRP A 339 -12.39 23.54 13.00
C TRP A 339 -13.00 22.15 12.79
N VAL A 340 -12.91 21.61 11.58
CA VAL A 340 -13.35 20.23 11.29
C VAL A 340 -12.57 19.22 12.12
N GLU A 341 -11.24 19.37 12.22
CA GLU A 341 -10.41 18.54 13.08
C GLU A 341 -10.86 18.63 14.53
N TRP A 342 -11.03 19.84 15.05
CA TRP A 342 -11.50 20.09 16.42
C TRP A 342 -12.85 19.43 16.69
N PHE A 343 -13.83 19.62 15.80
CA PHE A 343 -15.17 19.06 15.94
C PHE A 343 -15.15 17.52 15.93
N VAL A 344 -14.48 16.94 14.95
CA VAL A 344 -14.43 15.47 14.75
C VAL A 344 -13.63 14.82 15.89
N PHE A 345 -12.51 15.42 16.31
CA PHE A 345 -11.74 14.98 17.46
C PHE A 345 -12.60 14.98 18.73
N GLY A 346 -13.28 16.09 19.01
CA GLY A 346 -14.15 16.22 20.18
C GLY A 346 -15.30 15.22 20.19
N MET A 347 -15.91 14.98 19.03
CA MET A 347 -16.97 13.98 18.86
C MET A 347 -16.48 12.55 19.19
N GLN A 348 -15.29 12.19 18.74
CA GLN A 348 -14.77 10.83 18.88
C GLN A 348 -14.11 10.58 20.22
N TYR A 349 -13.30 11.51 20.69
CA TYR A 349 -12.41 11.31 21.85
C TYR A 349 -12.74 12.16 23.05
N GLY A 350 -13.43 13.30 22.85
CA GLY A 350 -13.51 14.36 23.85
C GLY A 350 -12.18 15.10 24.02
N PHE A 351 -12.14 16.09 24.93
CA PHE A 351 -10.95 16.94 25.12
C PHE A 351 -10.30 16.78 26.51
N ALA A 352 -10.79 15.86 27.34
CA ALA A 352 -10.24 15.65 28.67
C ALA A 352 -8.88 14.97 28.61
N ASN A 353 -7.82 15.66 29.06
CA ASN A 353 -6.48 15.07 29.15
C ASN A 353 -6.47 13.88 30.11
N GLY A 354 -5.80 12.80 29.71
CA GLY A 354 -5.77 11.54 30.44
C GLY A 354 -7.05 10.72 30.31
N SER A 355 -8.00 11.13 29.46
CA SER A 355 -9.17 10.30 29.12
C SER A 355 -8.73 8.99 28.52
N LYS A 356 -9.30 7.88 29.00
CA LYS A 356 -8.93 6.54 28.62
C LYS A 356 -10.10 5.73 28.10
N SER A 357 -9.81 4.88 27.12
CA SER A 357 -10.71 3.82 26.69
C SER A 357 -9.90 2.54 26.47
N SER A 358 -10.51 1.36 26.68
CA SER A 358 -9.82 0.09 26.62
C SER A 358 -10.69 -1.03 26.09
N ALA A 359 -10.06 -2.09 25.60
CA ALA A 359 -10.70 -3.35 25.28
C ALA A 359 -9.70 -4.53 25.37
N ILE A 360 -10.22 -5.74 25.29
CA ILE A 360 -9.43 -6.96 25.23
C ILE A 360 -9.92 -7.75 24.03
N GLN A 361 -9.03 -7.94 23.05
CA GLN A 361 -9.40 -8.53 21.76
C GLN A 361 -8.32 -9.49 21.25
N PRO A 362 -8.66 -10.51 20.44
CA PRO A 362 -7.67 -11.29 19.71
C PRO A 362 -6.77 -10.37 18.88
N SER A 363 -5.47 -10.70 18.79
CA SER A 363 -4.46 -9.89 18.09
C SER A 363 -4.87 -9.49 16.69
N ARG A 364 -5.46 -10.42 15.93
CA ARG A 364 -5.96 -10.19 14.55
C ARG A 364 -7.06 -9.13 14.41
N GLN A 365 -7.66 -8.70 15.53
CA GLN A 365 -8.66 -7.63 15.59
C GLN A 365 -8.08 -6.37 16.21
N ALA A 366 -7.35 -6.52 17.33
CA ALA A 366 -6.81 -5.39 18.09
C ALA A 366 -5.78 -4.57 17.29
N LEU A 367 -5.00 -5.21 16.41
CA LEU A 367 -3.97 -4.56 15.60
C LEU A 367 -4.52 -3.79 14.38
N LEU A 368 -5.79 -3.95 14.05
CA LEU A 368 -6.41 -3.34 12.88
C LEU A 368 -6.94 -1.93 13.16
N MET A 369 -7.07 -1.18 12.08
CA MET A 369 -7.73 0.13 12.03
C MET A 369 -8.74 0.19 10.89
N ASN A 370 -9.73 1.08 11.01
CA ASN A 370 -10.65 1.39 9.93
C ASN A 370 -10.08 2.50 9.02
N CYS A 371 -9.99 2.23 7.72
CA CYS A 371 -9.81 3.26 6.70
C CYS A 371 -11.20 3.73 6.26
N LEU A 372 -11.57 4.96 6.63
CA LEU A 372 -12.93 5.46 6.45
C LEU A 372 -13.26 5.74 4.98
N TYR A 373 -12.36 6.40 4.26
CA TYR A 373 -12.60 6.93 2.92
C TYR A 373 -11.46 6.59 1.98
N SER A 374 -11.68 6.79 0.67
CA SER A 374 -10.59 6.87 -0.31
C SER A 374 -9.55 7.90 0.15
N GLN A 375 -8.26 7.63 -0.09
CA GLN A 375 -7.19 8.47 0.46
C GLN A 375 -5.92 8.41 -0.34
N PHE A 376 -5.18 9.52 -0.38
CA PHE A 376 -3.74 9.51 -0.60
C PHE A 376 -3.03 9.18 0.71
N VAL A 377 -1.91 8.50 0.60
CA VAL A 377 -1.08 8.13 1.75
C VAL A 377 0.38 8.39 1.39
N ASN A 378 1.03 9.25 2.14
CA ASN A 378 2.47 9.47 2.06
C ASN A 378 3.08 9.10 3.41
N GLU A 379 3.95 8.11 3.44
CA GLU A 379 4.51 7.54 4.66
C GLU A 379 6.01 7.38 4.51
N TRP A 380 6.74 7.81 5.52
CA TRP A 380 8.19 7.78 5.55
C TRP A 380 8.71 7.16 6.83
N ALA A 381 9.79 6.40 6.67
CA ALA A 381 10.60 5.84 7.75
C ALA A 381 11.74 6.81 8.07
N ILE A 382 11.87 7.24 9.33
CA ILE A 382 12.95 8.09 9.83
C ILE A 382 13.54 7.49 11.11
N PRO A 383 14.74 7.89 11.56
CA PRO A 383 15.26 7.54 12.87
C PRO A 383 14.28 7.93 13.99
N ILE A 384 14.02 7.03 14.94
CA ILE A 384 13.06 7.28 16.03
C ILE A 384 13.42 8.52 16.86
N SER A 385 14.72 8.79 17.03
CA SER A 385 15.23 9.97 17.73
C SER A 385 14.82 11.29 17.08
N LYS A 386 14.50 11.27 15.77
CA LYS A 386 14.09 12.44 14.99
C LYS A 386 12.58 12.75 15.08
N GLY A 387 11.82 11.89 15.73
CA GLY A 387 10.36 12.05 15.80
C GLY A 387 9.89 13.36 16.43
N PRO A 388 10.35 13.77 17.62
CA PRO A 388 9.98 15.04 18.24
C PRO A 388 10.35 16.26 17.38
N GLU A 389 11.51 16.24 16.72
CA GLU A 389 11.94 17.29 15.78
C GLU A 389 10.97 17.36 14.59
N ALA A 390 10.67 16.24 13.96
CA ALA A 390 9.76 16.17 12.83
C ALA A 390 8.37 16.72 13.17
N LEU A 391 7.78 16.28 14.28
CA LEU A 391 6.44 16.72 14.70
C LEU A 391 6.39 18.21 15.07
N LYS A 392 7.41 18.74 15.77
CA LYS A 392 7.48 20.17 16.11
C LYS A 392 7.64 21.03 14.87
N ARG A 393 8.51 20.64 13.93
CA ARG A 393 8.71 21.37 12.67
C ARG A 393 7.44 21.33 11.79
N LEU A 394 6.78 20.17 11.67
CA LEU A 394 5.47 20.07 11.00
C LEU A 394 4.41 20.91 11.70
N SER A 395 4.36 20.91 13.04
CA SER A 395 3.42 21.73 13.81
C SER A 395 3.61 23.21 13.54
N SER A 396 4.86 23.72 13.59
CA SER A 396 5.16 25.13 13.29
C SER A 396 4.72 25.51 11.88
N TRP A 397 4.99 24.66 10.89
CA TRP A 397 4.63 24.89 9.49
C TRP A 397 3.11 24.87 9.29
N LEU A 398 2.41 23.84 9.76
CA LEU A 398 0.96 23.67 9.56
C LEU A 398 0.10 24.67 10.36
N ASN A 399 0.56 25.08 11.54
CA ASN A 399 -0.15 26.05 12.38
C ASN A 399 0.30 27.49 12.13
N HIS A 400 1.17 27.73 11.14
CA HIS A 400 1.68 29.07 10.81
C HIS A 400 2.33 29.79 12.01
N LEU A 401 3.03 29.04 12.89
CA LEU A 401 3.64 29.63 14.08
C LEU A 401 4.76 30.60 13.68
N THR A 402 4.88 31.67 14.46
CA THR A 402 5.92 32.69 14.30
C THR A 402 6.91 32.64 15.47
N PRO A 403 8.09 33.28 15.38
CA PRO A 403 9.05 33.31 16.48
C PRO A 403 8.51 33.83 17.82
N ASP A 404 7.39 34.57 17.79
CA ASP A 404 6.72 35.07 18.99
C ASP A 404 5.85 34.00 19.70
N ASP A 405 5.58 32.88 19.01
CA ASP A 405 4.79 31.81 19.60
C ASP A 405 5.67 30.91 20.49
N PRO A 406 5.22 30.54 21.69
CA PRO A 406 6.01 29.79 22.67
C PRO A 406 6.40 28.39 22.18
N ASP A 407 5.64 27.83 21.26
CA ASP A 407 5.85 26.48 20.70
C ASP A 407 6.54 26.53 19.33
N TYR A 408 6.98 27.70 18.88
CA TYR A 408 7.65 27.86 17.60
C TYR A 408 8.97 27.10 17.55
N VAL A 409 9.16 26.39 16.44
CA VAL A 409 10.43 25.82 16.03
C VAL A 409 10.64 26.17 14.57
N ALA A 410 11.81 26.66 14.19
CA ALA A 410 12.12 26.94 12.80
C ALA A 410 11.93 25.66 11.96
N HIS A 411 10.94 25.66 11.09
CA HIS A 411 10.57 24.42 10.36
C HIS A 411 11.51 24.10 9.20
N GLY A 412 12.21 25.07 8.61
CA GLY A 412 13.14 24.88 7.50
C GLY A 412 12.51 24.46 6.17
N ILE A 413 11.21 24.21 6.14
CA ILE A 413 10.49 23.76 4.93
C ILE A 413 10.39 24.92 3.94
N PRO A 414 10.90 24.80 2.69
CA PRO A 414 10.99 25.90 1.73
C PRO A 414 9.65 26.22 1.04
N TYR A 415 8.60 25.51 1.36
CA TYR A 415 7.26 25.70 0.80
C TYR A 415 6.39 26.50 1.73
N SER A 416 5.72 27.54 1.20
CA SER A 416 4.81 28.38 1.99
C SER A 416 3.63 27.57 2.53
N ALA A 417 3.33 27.77 3.82
CA ALA A 417 2.13 27.25 4.44
C ALA A 417 0.90 28.17 4.27
N GLU A 418 1.05 29.35 3.67
CA GLU A 418 -0.06 30.28 3.45
C GLU A 418 -1.18 29.62 2.64
N GLY A 419 -2.40 29.63 3.19
CA GLY A 419 -3.56 28.96 2.60
C GLY A 419 -3.47 27.44 2.53
N LEU A 420 -2.47 26.82 3.20
CA LEU A 420 -2.35 25.38 3.33
C LEU A 420 -3.11 24.89 4.56
N TYR A 421 -4.13 24.09 4.31
CA TYR A 421 -4.88 23.44 5.38
C TYR A 421 -5.00 21.96 5.05
N VAL A 422 -4.61 21.12 6.00
CA VAL A 422 -4.67 19.66 5.86
C VAL A 422 -5.79 19.10 6.74
N HIS A 423 -6.16 17.88 6.52
CA HIS A 423 -7.10 17.17 7.38
C HIS A 423 -6.54 15.78 7.66
N ALA A 424 -6.96 15.18 8.69
CA ALA A 424 -6.53 13.90 9.20
C ALA A 424 -5.30 13.97 10.12
N PRO A 425 -5.28 13.09 11.10
CA PRO A 425 -4.11 12.93 11.94
C PRO A 425 -2.92 12.38 11.14
N VAL A 426 -1.73 12.70 11.63
CA VAL A 426 -0.53 11.96 11.23
C VAL A 426 -0.44 10.72 12.11
N GLU A 427 -0.47 9.54 11.50
CA GLU A 427 -0.24 8.28 12.20
C GLU A 427 1.25 8.10 12.44
N VAL A 428 1.62 7.77 13.68
CA VAL A 428 3.00 7.59 14.12
C VAL A 428 3.16 6.15 14.60
N ARG A 429 4.07 5.40 13.97
CA ARG A 429 4.33 3.99 14.26
C ARG A 429 5.82 3.73 14.39
N VAL A 430 6.16 2.62 15.02
CA VAL A 430 7.56 2.22 15.22
C VAL A 430 7.79 0.78 14.79
N THR A 431 9.04 0.48 14.39
CA THR A 431 9.47 -0.88 14.15
C THR A 431 10.96 -1.03 14.45
N GLU A 432 11.38 -2.25 14.74
CA GLU A 432 12.77 -2.60 15.00
C GLU A 432 13.12 -3.89 14.26
N THR A 433 14.15 -3.83 13.42
CA THR A 433 14.56 -4.94 12.56
C THR A 433 15.79 -5.69 13.06
N SER A 434 16.43 -5.25 14.14
CA SER A 434 17.59 -5.94 14.72
C SER A 434 17.26 -7.36 15.17
N ASN A 435 15.99 -7.65 15.49
CA ASN A 435 15.49 -8.97 15.87
C ASN A 435 14.93 -9.79 14.70
N SER A 436 15.28 -9.45 13.46
CA SER A 436 14.81 -10.17 12.27
C SER A 436 15.33 -11.61 12.28
N LEU A 437 14.46 -12.57 11.91
CA LEU A 437 14.83 -13.98 11.74
C LEU A 437 15.58 -14.24 10.43
N THR A 438 15.57 -13.26 9.52
CA THR A 438 16.08 -13.42 8.15
C THR A 438 17.02 -12.27 7.79
N PRO A 439 17.89 -12.48 6.81
CA PRO A 439 18.75 -11.41 6.31
C PRO A 439 17.94 -10.20 5.89
N ARG A 440 18.49 -9.02 6.14
CA ARG A 440 17.82 -7.75 5.80
C ARG A 440 17.60 -7.64 4.28
N PRO A 441 16.39 -7.28 3.81
CA PRO A 441 16.14 -7.02 2.41
C PRO A 441 17.00 -5.88 1.87
N HIS A 442 17.41 -5.93 0.60
CA HIS A 442 18.19 -4.85 0.00
C HIS A 442 17.44 -3.51 0.00
N LEU A 443 16.12 -3.53 -0.23
CA LEU A 443 15.27 -2.33 -0.28
C LEU A 443 14.51 -2.08 1.03
N ASP A 444 15.05 -2.51 2.17
CA ASP A 444 14.46 -2.27 3.48
C ASP A 444 14.44 -0.76 3.79
N PRO A 445 13.25 -0.13 3.99
CA PRO A 445 13.18 1.29 4.30
C PRO A 445 13.58 1.62 5.75
N THR A 446 13.72 0.61 6.63
CA THR A 446 14.02 0.85 8.04
C THR A 446 15.43 1.36 8.29
N CYS A 447 15.62 2.03 9.42
CA CYS A 447 16.93 2.51 9.85
C CYS A 447 17.85 1.35 10.26
N THR A 448 19.16 1.56 10.18
CA THR A 448 20.19 0.56 10.54
C THR A 448 20.76 0.79 11.93
N GLU A 449 20.86 2.04 12.34
CA GLU A 449 21.61 2.44 13.57
C GLU A 449 20.70 2.51 14.81
N GLU A 450 19.40 2.66 14.59
CA GLU A 450 18.41 2.76 15.65
C GLU A 450 17.03 2.29 15.16
N ALA A 451 16.08 2.17 16.08
CA ALA A 451 14.69 1.87 15.73
C ALA A 451 14.11 2.89 14.74
N THR A 452 13.17 2.43 13.95
CA THR A 452 12.53 3.22 12.90
C THR A 452 11.20 3.77 13.37
N LEU A 453 11.00 5.06 13.11
CA LEU A 453 9.72 5.75 13.22
C LEU A 453 9.10 5.89 11.83
N TYR A 454 7.82 5.56 11.70
CA TYR A 454 7.03 5.86 10.52
C TYR A 454 6.08 7.02 10.80
N LEU A 455 6.13 8.03 9.95
CA LEU A 455 5.16 9.12 9.91
C LEU A 455 4.30 8.98 8.66
N ASN A 456 3.01 8.86 8.87
CA ASN A 456 2.02 8.64 7.80
C ASN A 456 1.12 9.87 7.65
N ALA A 457 1.36 10.64 6.59
CA ALA A 457 0.57 11.79 6.20
C ALA A 457 -0.58 11.36 5.27
N THR A 458 -1.72 11.02 5.86
CA THR A 458 -2.93 10.62 5.11
C THR A 458 -3.74 11.85 4.71
N LEU A 459 -4.27 11.84 3.49
CA LEU A 459 -5.24 12.81 3.00
C LEU A 459 -6.46 12.09 2.44
N TYR A 460 -7.60 12.21 3.10
CA TYR A 460 -8.87 11.66 2.63
C TYR A 460 -9.33 12.34 1.34
N ARG A 461 -9.98 11.56 0.49
CA ARG A 461 -10.54 11.99 -0.80
C ARG A 461 -12.06 11.87 -0.79
N PRO A 462 -12.76 12.81 -0.13
CA PRO A 462 -14.22 12.76 -0.05
C PRO A 462 -14.81 12.79 -1.48
N TYR A 463 -15.70 11.85 -1.76
CA TYR A 463 -16.30 11.65 -3.09
C TYR A 463 -15.28 11.45 -4.21
N ASP A 464 -14.12 10.84 -3.90
CA ASP A 464 -12.98 10.62 -4.81
C ASP A 464 -12.35 11.91 -5.35
N MET A 465 -12.62 13.08 -4.73
CA MET A 465 -12.00 14.36 -5.09
C MET A 465 -10.64 14.52 -4.40
N ASP A 466 -9.65 14.99 -5.14
CA ASP A 466 -8.30 15.21 -4.63
C ASP A 466 -8.25 16.50 -3.77
N PRO A 467 -7.70 16.44 -2.54
CA PRO A 467 -7.60 17.61 -1.70
C PRO A 467 -6.73 18.72 -2.32
N PRO A 468 -7.15 19.99 -2.26
CA PRO A 468 -6.38 21.11 -2.82
C PRO A 468 -4.97 21.25 -2.24
N CYS A 469 -4.78 20.84 -0.98
CA CYS A 469 -3.49 20.88 -0.28
C CYS A 469 -2.51 19.78 -0.72
N HIS A 470 -2.96 18.75 -1.45
CA HIS A 470 -2.24 17.50 -1.67
C HIS A 470 -0.79 17.71 -2.14
N ALA A 471 -0.59 18.38 -3.27
CA ALA A 471 0.75 18.53 -3.86
C ALA A 471 1.70 19.29 -2.93
N ARG A 472 1.30 20.46 -2.43
CA ARG A 472 2.15 21.30 -1.60
C ARG A 472 2.41 20.70 -0.22
N TYR A 473 1.41 20.03 0.36
CA TYR A 473 1.58 19.33 1.63
C TYR A 473 2.63 18.21 1.49
N TYR A 474 2.52 17.39 0.46
CA TYR A 474 3.46 16.29 0.25
C TYR A 474 4.86 16.77 -0.14
N GLN A 475 4.98 17.85 -0.91
CA GLN A 475 6.29 18.47 -1.17
C GLN A 475 7.00 18.91 0.13
N GLY A 476 6.27 19.61 1.02
CA GLY A 476 6.82 20.05 2.30
C GLY A 476 7.11 18.89 3.24
N PHE A 477 6.22 17.92 3.32
CA PHE A 477 6.39 16.73 4.13
C PHE A 477 7.60 15.90 3.69
N GLU A 478 7.72 15.58 2.41
CA GLU A 478 8.84 14.79 1.87
C GLU A 478 10.17 15.53 1.98
N PHE A 479 10.18 16.84 1.78
CA PHE A 479 11.37 17.66 2.03
C PHE A 479 11.89 17.46 3.44
N LEU A 480 11.00 17.61 4.44
CA LEU A 480 11.36 17.43 5.84
C LEU A 480 11.83 15.99 6.12
N MET A 481 11.13 14.98 5.60
CA MET A 481 11.50 13.59 5.81
C MET A 481 12.88 13.27 5.22
N ARG A 482 13.21 13.76 4.03
CA ARG A 482 14.56 13.60 3.44
C ARG A 482 15.64 14.27 4.28
N GLU A 483 15.38 15.50 4.74
CA GLU A 483 16.32 16.24 5.60
C GLU A 483 16.63 15.49 6.91
N LEU A 484 15.66 14.73 7.42
CA LEU A 484 15.80 13.91 8.61
C LEU A 484 16.38 12.50 8.33
N GLY A 485 16.88 12.26 7.12
CA GLY A 485 17.49 10.98 6.73
C GLY A 485 16.45 9.87 6.46
N GLY A 486 15.23 10.25 6.12
CA GLY A 486 14.13 9.33 5.90
C GLY A 486 14.15 8.61 4.56
N ARG A 487 13.36 7.53 4.48
CA ARG A 487 13.09 6.74 3.27
C ARG A 487 11.58 6.55 3.09
N PRO A 488 11.04 6.65 1.86
CA PRO A 488 9.61 6.46 1.62
C PRO A 488 9.20 4.99 1.77
N HIS A 489 7.98 4.77 2.22
CA HIS A 489 7.37 3.44 2.21
C HIS A 489 6.93 3.07 0.79
N TRP A 490 7.40 1.96 0.26
CA TRP A 490 7.28 1.57 -1.14
C TRP A 490 5.85 1.48 -1.69
N ALA A 491 4.87 1.10 -0.86
CA ALA A 491 3.47 1.01 -1.30
C ALA A 491 2.80 2.36 -1.51
N LYS A 492 3.36 3.46 -0.96
CA LYS A 492 2.65 4.72 -0.76
C LYS A 492 2.82 5.73 -1.91
N ASN A 493 2.13 6.86 -1.78
CA ASN A 493 2.24 7.95 -2.73
C ASN A 493 3.40 8.87 -2.34
N PHE A 494 4.48 8.84 -3.08
CA PHE A 494 5.60 9.77 -2.91
C PHE A 494 6.02 10.32 -4.28
N GLU A 495 6.63 11.49 -4.27
CA GLU A 495 7.08 12.22 -5.45
C GLU A 495 8.62 12.35 -5.52
N THR A 496 9.32 11.75 -4.55
CA THR A 496 10.80 11.75 -4.51
C THR A 496 11.38 11.15 -5.79
N THR A 497 12.55 11.64 -6.21
CA THR A 497 13.15 11.23 -7.49
C THR A 497 13.89 9.90 -7.39
N GLY A 498 14.20 9.30 -8.56
CA GLY A 498 15.06 8.12 -8.61
C GLY A 498 16.48 8.40 -8.11
N GLU A 499 16.98 9.62 -8.29
CA GLU A 499 18.28 10.08 -7.77
C GLU A 499 18.29 10.16 -6.24
N ASP A 500 17.19 10.68 -5.65
CA ASP A 500 17.02 10.67 -4.19
C ASP A 500 16.99 9.23 -3.64
N ILE A 501 16.27 8.33 -4.32
CA ILE A 501 16.22 6.90 -3.93
C ILE A 501 17.61 6.26 -4.02
N GLU A 502 18.38 6.57 -5.06
CA GLU A 502 19.74 6.08 -5.22
C GLU A 502 20.65 6.58 -4.08
N ALA A 503 20.54 7.86 -3.72
CA ALA A 503 21.27 8.41 -2.57
C ALA A 503 20.86 7.76 -1.23
N MET A 504 19.58 7.39 -1.05
CA MET A 504 19.09 6.76 0.18
C MET A 504 19.53 5.31 0.35
N TYR A 505 19.63 4.55 -0.74
CA TYR A 505 19.88 3.11 -0.68
C TYR A 505 21.29 2.70 -1.13
N GLY A 506 21.98 3.52 -1.94
CA GLY A 506 23.36 3.29 -2.37
C GLY A 506 23.61 1.87 -2.89
N GLU A 507 24.63 1.21 -2.36
CA GLU A 507 25.04 -0.15 -2.75
C GLU A 507 23.90 -1.19 -2.64
N ASN A 508 22.98 -1.03 -1.70
CA ASN A 508 21.84 -1.94 -1.58
C ASN A 508 20.93 -1.87 -2.80
N LEU A 509 20.69 -0.68 -3.36
CA LEU A 509 19.92 -0.53 -4.58
C LEU A 509 20.66 -1.11 -5.80
N GLU A 510 21.97 -0.92 -5.89
CA GLU A 510 22.80 -1.49 -6.95
C GLU A 510 22.78 -3.02 -6.91
N ASN A 511 22.93 -3.61 -5.73
CA ASN A 511 22.82 -5.07 -5.54
C ASN A 511 21.44 -5.59 -5.94
N TRP A 512 20.38 -4.89 -5.52
CA TRP A 512 19.02 -5.24 -5.91
C TRP A 512 18.82 -5.17 -7.44
N ARG A 513 19.31 -4.11 -8.09
CA ARG A 513 19.27 -3.93 -9.55
C ARG A 513 20.00 -5.05 -10.27
N ARG A 514 21.19 -5.43 -9.81
CA ARG A 514 21.96 -6.55 -10.37
C ARG A 514 21.19 -7.86 -10.32
N ILE A 515 20.70 -8.24 -9.13
CA ILE A 515 19.93 -9.47 -8.92
C ILE A 515 18.65 -9.46 -9.76
N ARG A 516 17.95 -8.35 -9.81
CA ARG A 516 16.78 -8.18 -10.64
C ARG A 516 17.11 -8.37 -12.13
N ASN A 517 18.21 -7.79 -12.61
CA ASN A 517 18.64 -7.93 -14.01
C ASN A 517 19.02 -9.37 -14.35
N ASP A 518 19.62 -10.09 -13.40
CA ASP A 518 19.93 -11.52 -13.57
C ASP A 518 18.65 -12.38 -13.61
N ALA A 519 17.66 -12.06 -12.78
CA ALA A 519 16.38 -12.78 -12.71
C ALA A 519 15.44 -12.46 -13.89
N ASP A 520 15.53 -11.25 -14.43
CA ASP A 520 14.68 -10.74 -15.52
C ASP A 520 15.49 -9.84 -16.47
N PRO A 521 16.38 -10.40 -17.29
CA PRO A 521 17.25 -9.63 -18.17
C PRO A 521 16.49 -8.83 -19.24
N GLU A 522 15.31 -9.29 -19.64
CA GLU A 522 14.48 -8.65 -20.66
C GLU A 522 13.50 -7.60 -20.06
N GLY A 523 13.43 -7.48 -18.73
CA GLY A 523 12.56 -6.52 -18.07
C GLY A 523 11.06 -6.82 -18.18
N MET A 524 10.69 -8.09 -18.22
CA MET A 524 9.30 -8.55 -18.32
C MET A 524 8.44 -8.02 -17.15
N PHE A 525 9.01 -7.97 -15.95
CA PHE A 525 8.29 -7.55 -14.74
C PHE A 525 8.44 -6.05 -14.42
N VAL A 526 9.09 -5.29 -15.29
CA VAL A 526 9.37 -3.87 -15.07
C VAL A 526 8.27 -3.00 -15.68
N GLY A 527 7.53 -2.27 -14.82
CA GLY A 527 6.56 -1.25 -15.22
C GLY A 527 7.15 0.17 -15.22
N GLU A 528 6.34 1.16 -15.59
CA GLU A 528 6.73 2.57 -15.62
C GLU A 528 7.15 3.09 -14.23
N TRP A 529 6.45 2.68 -13.17
CA TRP A 529 6.79 3.03 -11.79
C TRP A 529 8.23 2.62 -11.44
N HIS A 530 8.65 1.40 -11.81
CA HIS A 530 9.99 0.90 -11.55
C HIS A 530 11.06 1.70 -12.30
N ARG A 531 10.79 2.08 -13.55
CA ARG A 531 11.70 2.92 -14.35
C ARG A 531 11.89 4.29 -13.72
N ARG A 532 10.79 4.89 -13.27
CA ARG A 532 10.81 6.22 -12.67
C ARG A 532 11.59 6.27 -11.37
N PHE A 533 11.37 5.32 -10.47
CA PHE A 533 11.86 5.42 -9.10
C PHE A 533 13.07 4.53 -8.77
N ILE A 534 13.23 3.41 -9.50
CA ILE A 534 14.19 2.37 -9.12
C ILE A 534 15.32 2.21 -10.14
N LEU A 535 14.99 2.22 -11.44
CA LEU A 535 15.96 1.90 -12.48
C LEU A 535 16.63 3.14 -13.07
N GLY A 536 16.09 4.33 -12.82
CA GLY A 536 16.61 5.59 -13.36
C GLY A 536 16.59 5.60 -14.89
N ASN A 537 17.49 6.38 -15.48
CA ASN A 537 17.71 6.43 -16.93
C ASN A 537 18.67 5.33 -17.42
N GLY A 538 18.73 4.20 -16.72
CA GLY A 538 19.57 3.05 -17.09
C GLY A 538 19.25 2.50 -18.49
N PRO A 539 20.03 1.50 -18.96
CA PRO A 539 19.87 0.95 -20.30
C PRO A 539 18.42 0.51 -20.52
N ARG A 540 17.88 0.84 -21.67
CA ARG A 540 16.53 0.43 -22.10
C ARG A 540 16.47 -1.09 -22.12
N LEU A 541 15.41 -1.64 -21.56
CA LEU A 541 15.23 -3.07 -21.47
C LEU A 541 14.84 -3.62 -22.84
N ALA A 542 15.38 -4.78 -23.20
CA ALA A 542 15.29 -5.37 -24.53
C ALA A 542 13.88 -5.81 -24.96
N LEU A 543 12.90 -5.85 -24.02
CA LEU A 543 11.55 -6.31 -24.32
C LEU A 543 10.73 -5.17 -24.95
N GLU A 544 10.46 -5.25 -26.27
CA GLU A 544 9.49 -4.39 -26.92
C GLU A 544 8.07 -4.78 -26.50
N GLU A 545 7.33 -3.84 -25.91
CA GLU A 545 5.87 -3.96 -25.90
C GLU A 545 5.34 -3.72 -27.30
N VAL A 546 4.64 -4.69 -27.86
CA VAL A 546 3.85 -4.44 -29.08
C VAL A 546 2.80 -3.39 -28.71
N GLU A 547 2.80 -2.26 -29.40
CA GLU A 547 1.83 -1.19 -29.18
C GLU A 547 0.40 -1.73 -29.39
N THR A 548 -0.30 -1.98 -28.32
CA THR A 548 -1.71 -2.41 -28.35
C THR A 548 -2.69 -1.23 -28.37
N GLY A 549 -2.18 -0.03 -28.71
CA GLY A 549 -2.92 1.22 -28.77
C GLY A 549 -2.74 2.12 -27.54
N ARG A 550 -3.11 3.38 -27.68
CA ARG A 550 -3.10 4.35 -26.58
C ARG A 550 -4.04 3.88 -25.48
N LYS A 551 -3.48 3.53 -24.33
CA LYS A 551 -4.28 3.14 -23.16
C LYS A 551 -4.27 4.25 -22.13
N LYS A 552 -5.43 4.46 -21.51
CA LYS A 552 -5.70 5.61 -20.65
C LYS A 552 -5.58 5.22 -19.19
N PHE A 553 -4.74 5.95 -18.45
CA PHE A 553 -4.64 5.88 -17.01
C PHE A 553 -5.42 7.04 -16.39
N ARG A 554 -6.05 6.83 -15.25
CA ARG A 554 -6.66 7.90 -14.47
C ARG A 554 -5.89 8.13 -13.19
N LYS A 555 -5.51 9.39 -12.96
CA LYS A 555 -4.99 9.86 -11.68
C LYS A 555 -6.03 10.85 -11.13
N GLY A 556 -6.51 10.59 -9.90
CA GLY A 556 -7.41 11.51 -9.24
C GLY A 556 -8.68 11.88 -10.02
N GLY A 557 -9.27 10.96 -10.78
CA GLY A 557 -10.43 11.23 -11.63
C GLY A 557 -10.12 11.89 -12.99
N VAL A 558 -8.91 12.38 -13.19
CA VAL A 558 -8.47 12.96 -14.47
C VAL A 558 -7.91 11.87 -15.37
N LEU A 559 -8.33 11.87 -16.63
CA LEU A 559 -7.84 10.94 -17.65
C LEU A 559 -6.46 11.43 -18.10
N VAL A 560 -5.41 10.67 -17.77
CA VAL A 560 -4.07 10.91 -18.28
C VAL A 560 -3.84 9.99 -19.47
N GLU A 561 -3.55 10.53 -20.64
CA GLU A 561 -3.11 9.73 -21.78
C GLU A 561 -1.63 9.39 -21.58
N GLY A 562 -1.36 8.14 -21.24
CA GLY A 562 -0.01 7.60 -21.25
C GLY A 562 0.27 6.93 -22.58
N VAL A 563 1.36 7.29 -23.22
CA VAL A 563 1.93 6.47 -24.30
C VAL A 563 2.66 5.33 -23.60
N VAL A 564 2.15 4.11 -23.72
CA VAL A 564 2.92 2.93 -23.38
C VAL A 564 3.89 2.74 -24.54
N GLY A 565 5.07 3.36 -24.45
CA GLY A 565 6.11 3.26 -25.45
C GLY A 565 6.63 1.83 -25.53
N GLY A 566 6.53 1.21 -26.67
CA GLY A 566 7.40 0.13 -27.06
C GLY A 566 8.83 0.68 -27.13
N PHE A 567 9.80 -0.08 -26.64
CA PHE A 567 11.20 0.23 -26.86
C PHE A 567 11.53 -0.11 -28.31
N LYS A 568 12.09 0.83 -29.05
CA LYS A 568 12.72 0.55 -30.34
C LYS A 568 14.16 0.12 -30.06
N ASP A 569 14.60 -0.94 -30.69
CA ASP A 569 16.02 -1.25 -30.75
C ASP A 569 16.75 -0.11 -31.45
N GLU A 570 17.87 0.36 -30.88
CA GLU A 570 18.76 1.31 -31.50
C GLU A 570 19.57 0.65 -32.61
N GLU A 571 18.94 0.39 -33.75
CA GLU A 571 19.61 0.17 -35.04
C GLU A 571 18.73 0.78 -36.11
N ASP A 572 18.66 2.13 -36.13
CA ASP A 572 18.41 2.91 -37.33
C ASP A 572 18.91 4.36 -37.09
N GLU A 573 20.17 4.57 -37.37
CA GLU A 573 20.71 5.91 -37.59
C GLU A 573 20.12 6.46 -38.89
N GLY A 574 19.06 7.22 -38.76
CA GLY A 574 18.39 7.92 -39.85
C GLY A 574 17.82 9.25 -39.37
N GLU A 575 18.51 10.29 -39.71
CA GLU A 575 18.24 11.72 -39.53
C GLU A 575 16.76 12.12 -39.42
N GLY A 576 16.44 12.96 -38.43
CA GLY A 576 15.48 14.03 -38.66
C GLY A 576 14.32 14.15 -37.68
N SER A 577 14.45 15.17 -36.93
CA SER A 577 13.48 16.09 -36.31
C SER A 577 13.27 15.92 -34.79
N GLU A 578 13.87 16.88 -34.13
CA GLU A 578 13.55 17.31 -32.76
C GLU A 578 12.05 17.56 -32.60
N SER A 579 11.45 16.87 -31.65
CA SER A 579 10.38 17.42 -30.81
C SER A 579 10.40 16.66 -29.48
N GLY A 580 11.40 17.00 -28.65
CA GLY A 580 11.39 16.66 -27.23
C GLY A 580 10.41 17.58 -26.53
N GLU A 581 9.23 17.14 -26.25
CA GLU A 581 8.40 17.74 -25.20
C GLU A 581 8.77 17.09 -23.88
N SER A 582 9.64 17.79 -23.15
CA SER A 582 9.81 17.65 -21.73
C SER A 582 8.46 17.86 -21.04
N PHE A 583 8.07 16.93 -20.16
CA PHE A 583 6.97 17.15 -19.24
C PHE A 583 7.39 18.20 -18.21
N ASP A 584 7.26 19.48 -18.59
CA ASP A 584 7.23 20.57 -17.64
C ASP A 584 5.87 20.57 -16.95
N MET A 585 5.91 20.48 -15.61
CA MET A 585 4.76 20.73 -14.75
C MET A 585 4.19 22.12 -15.09
N LEU A 586 2.98 22.14 -15.61
CA LEU A 586 2.20 23.35 -15.84
C LEU A 586 2.16 24.18 -14.56
N ARG A 587 2.89 25.28 -14.55
CA ARG A 587 2.68 26.43 -13.67
C ARG A 587 1.29 26.97 -13.96
N ALA A 588 0.37 26.76 -13.04
CA ALA A 588 -0.82 27.58 -12.94
C ALA A 588 -0.42 28.94 -12.36
N SER A 589 -0.01 29.86 -13.19
CA SER A 589 0.00 31.26 -12.88
C SER A 589 -0.68 32.01 -14.01
N GLU A 590 -1.57 32.90 -13.61
CA GLU A 590 -2.20 33.95 -14.38
C GLU A 590 -3.37 33.55 -15.30
N MET A 591 -4.58 33.62 -14.73
CA MET A 591 -5.63 34.47 -15.33
C MET A 591 -6.62 34.95 -14.25
N LYS A 592 -6.87 36.22 -14.29
CA LYS A 592 -7.67 37.17 -13.52
C LYS A 592 -8.93 36.64 -12.84
#